data_21f7964d21b7ebeb3b39adbf423bed5a
#
_entry.id   21f7964d21b7ebeb3b39adbf423bed5a
#
_cell.length_a   1.000
_cell.length_b   1.000
_cell.length_c   1.000
_cell.angle_alpha   90.00
_cell.angle_beta   90.00
_cell.angle_gamma   90.00
#
_symmetry.space_group_name_H-M   'P 1'
#
loop_
_entity.id
_entity.type
_entity.pdbx_description
1 polymer ?
#
loop_
_entity_poly.entity_id
_entity_poly.type
_entity_poly.pdbx_seq_one_letter_code
_entity_poly.pdbx_strand_id
1 'polypeptide(L)'
;MTDELVVVELLKLPLAVLTRAADHNFTLQRELALVHTADESGVAPARLLWLSQHLDQKYAAFNTAPRQRLQKAIEGDETHVDVRYEVPSHAAVAAAELGAALDEVDDYCRNGDLLTLVTPIEALSFRRWLLGEFIAQIQNGARPTPWSDQLVGADEDAATTATAPNTGTITIVDELDLEGAARVRGDFASLLDSGVSHLTIDMASCTFIDSVGISLLLTTRERLAQAGGTVVVTNANGATRRTLETTGIYDILSKST
;
A
#
# COMPACT_ATOMS: atom_id res chain seq x y z
N MET A 1 -29.51 -6.26 25.45
CA MET A 1 -28.83 -4.99 25.62
C MET A 1 -28.76 -4.39 24.22
N THR A 2 -29.51 -3.34 23.96
CA THR A 2 -29.38 -2.56 22.70
C THR A 2 -28.03 -1.85 22.76
N ASP A 3 -27.11 -2.24 21.89
CA ASP A 3 -25.85 -1.51 21.75
C ASP A 3 -26.15 -0.06 21.40
N GLU A 4 -25.60 0.86 22.19
CA GLU A 4 -25.73 2.29 21.95
C GLU A 4 -25.02 2.62 20.62
N LEU A 5 -25.77 3.22 19.69
CA LEU A 5 -25.23 3.62 18.38
C LEU A 5 -24.53 4.98 18.53
N VAL A 6 -23.33 5.03 18.00
CA VAL A 6 -22.49 6.25 17.92
C VAL A 6 -22.47 6.72 16.49
N VAL A 7 -22.56 8.02 16.30
CA VAL A 7 -22.44 8.66 15.00
C VAL A 7 -20.97 8.90 14.69
N VAL A 8 -20.53 8.44 13.52
CA VAL A 8 -19.20 8.73 12.96
C VAL A 8 -19.38 9.47 11.65
N GLU A 9 -18.76 10.63 11.51
CA GLU A 9 -18.81 11.46 10.32
C GLU A 9 -17.45 11.47 9.62
N LEU A 10 -17.43 11.08 8.36
CA LEU A 10 -16.27 11.18 7.50
C LEU A 10 -16.46 12.37 6.57
N LEU A 11 -15.65 13.41 6.76
CA LEU A 11 -15.77 14.66 6.02
C LEU A 11 -14.77 14.71 4.86
N LYS A 12 -15.23 15.19 3.70
CA LYS A 12 -14.42 15.33 2.47
C LYS A 12 -13.74 14.02 2.04
N LEU A 13 -14.42 12.89 2.20
CA LEU A 13 -13.89 11.60 1.76
C LEU A 13 -13.57 11.64 0.27
N PRO A 14 -12.31 11.40 -0.17
CA PRO A 14 -11.90 11.52 -1.57
C PRO A 14 -12.28 10.27 -2.36
N LEU A 15 -13.21 10.38 -3.31
CA LEU A 15 -13.73 9.22 -4.04
C LEU A 15 -12.69 8.51 -4.89
N ALA A 16 -11.77 9.25 -5.50
CA ALA A 16 -10.69 8.67 -6.30
C ALA A 16 -9.73 7.81 -5.44
N VAL A 17 -9.38 8.29 -4.23
CA VAL A 17 -8.52 7.55 -3.31
C VAL A 17 -9.24 6.33 -2.76
N LEU A 18 -10.52 6.50 -2.38
CA LEU A 18 -11.35 5.38 -1.92
C LEU A 18 -11.41 4.25 -2.97
N THR A 19 -11.61 4.61 -4.25
CA THR A 19 -11.68 3.62 -5.33
C THR A 19 -10.35 2.87 -5.48
N ARG A 20 -9.22 3.59 -5.53
CA ARG A 20 -7.89 2.95 -5.61
C ARG A 20 -7.58 2.06 -4.40
N ALA A 21 -7.92 2.52 -3.20
CA ALA A 21 -7.75 1.73 -1.99
C ALA A 21 -8.64 0.47 -1.99
N ALA A 22 -9.87 0.57 -2.50
CA ALA A 22 -10.78 -0.56 -2.64
C ALA A 22 -10.26 -1.59 -3.65
N ASP A 23 -9.75 -1.15 -4.81
CA ASP A 23 -9.18 -2.02 -5.85
C ASP A 23 -7.93 -2.74 -5.32
N HIS A 24 -7.05 -2.04 -4.60
CA HIS A 24 -5.89 -2.64 -3.96
C HIS A 24 -6.30 -3.71 -2.93
N ASN A 25 -7.22 -3.39 -2.04
CA ASN A 25 -7.73 -4.34 -1.04
C ASN A 25 -8.41 -5.56 -1.68
N PHE A 26 -9.14 -5.37 -2.77
CA PHE A 26 -9.76 -6.47 -3.51
C PHE A 26 -8.70 -7.43 -4.09
N THR A 27 -7.65 -6.89 -4.69
CA THR A 27 -6.53 -7.67 -5.23
C THR A 27 -5.84 -8.47 -4.13
N LEU A 28 -5.57 -7.82 -3.00
CA LEU A 28 -4.97 -8.42 -1.82
C LEU A 28 -5.80 -9.57 -1.25
N GLN A 29 -7.10 -9.35 -1.05
CA GLN A 29 -8.01 -10.38 -0.55
C GLN A 29 -8.10 -11.59 -1.48
N ARG A 30 -8.08 -11.35 -2.79
CA ARG A 30 -8.10 -12.42 -3.80
C ARG A 30 -6.82 -13.26 -3.73
N GLU A 31 -5.67 -12.65 -3.59
CA GLU A 31 -4.40 -13.35 -3.43
C GLU A 31 -4.37 -14.16 -2.14
N LEU A 32 -4.73 -13.55 -1.01
CA LEU A 32 -4.79 -14.23 0.28
C LEU A 32 -5.72 -15.46 0.26
N ALA A 33 -6.85 -15.35 -0.44
CA ALA A 33 -7.76 -16.48 -0.61
C ALA A 33 -7.12 -17.63 -1.41
N LEU A 34 -6.33 -17.31 -2.44
CA LEU A 34 -5.59 -18.30 -3.24
C LEU A 34 -4.48 -18.96 -2.43
N VAL A 35 -3.69 -18.18 -1.71
CA VAL A 35 -2.60 -18.70 -0.85
C VAL A 35 -3.18 -19.59 0.25
N HIS A 36 -4.26 -19.17 0.91
CA HIS A 36 -4.91 -19.96 1.95
C HIS A 36 -5.44 -21.31 1.45
N THR A 37 -5.88 -21.40 0.18
CA THR A 37 -6.33 -22.67 -0.43
C THR A 37 -5.18 -23.56 -0.88
N ALA A 38 -4.00 -22.99 -1.16
CA ALA A 38 -2.83 -23.72 -1.62
C ALA A 38 -1.92 -24.23 -0.50
N ASP A 39 -1.92 -23.57 0.64
CA ASP A 39 -1.04 -23.85 1.79
C ASP A 39 -1.83 -24.26 3.02
N GLU A 40 -1.88 -25.60 3.29
CA GLU A 40 -2.43 -26.15 4.53
C GLU A 40 -1.57 -25.80 5.77
N SER A 41 -0.36 -25.25 5.58
CA SER A 41 0.59 -24.93 6.67
C SER A 41 0.31 -23.61 7.39
N GLY A 42 -0.62 -22.78 6.90
CA GLY A 42 -1.16 -21.65 7.65
C GLY A 42 -0.25 -20.41 7.74
N VAL A 43 0.69 -20.25 6.81
CA VAL A 43 1.63 -19.11 6.76
C VAL A 43 0.96 -17.83 6.23
N ALA A 44 -0.15 -17.96 5.50
CA ALA A 44 -0.89 -16.80 5.04
C ALA A 44 -1.69 -16.15 6.18
N PRO A 45 -1.87 -14.81 6.20
CA PRO A 45 -2.61 -14.13 7.25
C PRO A 45 -4.12 -14.45 7.18
N ALA A 46 -4.46 -15.67 7.58
CA ALA A 46 -5.83 -16.18 7.73
C ALA A 46 -6.69 -15.22 8.57
N ARG A 47 -6.05 -14.46 9.47
CA ARG A 47 -6.68 -13.46 10.31
C ARG A 47 -7.30 -12.32 9.49
N LEU A 48 -6.65 -11.84 8.42
CA LEU A 48 -7.23 -10.77 7.61
C LEU A 48 -8.44 -11.26 6.81
N LEU A 49 -8.35 -12.45 6.20
CA LEU A 49 -9.50 -13.04 5.50
C LEU A 49 -10.70 -13.24 6.43
N TRP A 50 -10.43 -13.76 7.62
CA TRP A 50 -11.48 -13.95 8.64
C TRP A 50 -12.08 -12.60 9.07
N LEU A 51 -11.23 -11.59 9.37
CA LEU A 51 -11.67 -10.26 9.77
C LEU A 51 -12.50 -9.59 8.69
N SER A 52 -12.04 -9.56 7.45
CA SER A 52 -12.75 -8.89 6.37
C SER A 52 -14.16 -9.47 6.14
N GLN A 53 -14.28 -10.80 6.14
CA GLN A 53 -15.57 -11.49 6.01
C GLN A 53 -16.50 -11.24 7.22
N HIS A 54 -15.95 -11.29 8.43
CA HIS A 54 -16.73 -11.07 9.66
C HIS A 54 -17.18 -9.62 9.81
N LEU A 55 -16.34 -8.65 9.47
CA LEU A 55 -16.68 -7.24 9.55
C LEU A 55 -17.74 -6.87 8.52
N ASP A 56 -17.63 -7.37 7.30
CA ASP A 56 -18.65 -7.14 6.25
C ASP A 56 -20.02 -7.69 6.70
N GLN A 57 -20.07 -8.90 7.25
CA GLN A 57 -21.32 -9.48 7.73
C GLN A 57 -21.87 -8.77 8.97
N LYS A 58 -21.01 -8.50 9.94
CA LYS A 58 -21.40 -7.90 11.23
C LYS A 58 -21.92 -6.48 11.09
N TYR A 59 -21.31 -5.71 10.19
CA TYR A 59 -21.63 -4.29 10.00
C TYR A 59 -22.44 -4.00 8.72
N ALA A 60 -22.90 -5.03 8.01
CA ALA A 60 -23.68 -4.88 6.77
C ALA A 60 -24.91 -3.97 6.93
N ALA A 61 -25.62 -4.09 8.03
CA ALA A 61 -26.83 -3.29 8.32
C ALA A 61 -26.52 -1.81 8.48
N PHE A 62 -25.34 -1.45 9.01
CA PHE A 62 -24.91 -0.08 9.24
C PHE A 62 -24.28 0.58 8.02
N ASN A 63 -23.98 -0.21 6.97
CA ASN A 63 -23.33 0.26 5.75
C ASN A 63 -24.32 0.64 4.63
N THR A 64 -25.61 0.40 4.78
CA THR A 64 -26.59 0.60 3.70
C THR A 64 -26.70 2.07 3.31
N ALA A 65 -26.95 2.97 4.25
CA ALA A 65 -27.09 4.40 3.97
C ALA A 65 -25.77 5.04 3.50
N PRO A 66 -24.61 4.77 4.13
CA PRO A 66 -23.30 5.19 3.63
C PRO A 66 -23.04 4.74 2.18
N ARG A 67 -23.26 3.47 1.85
CA ARG A 67 -23.09 2.94 0.48
C ARG A 67 -23.96 3.65 -0.54
N GLN A 68 -25.21 3.92 -0.21
CA GLN A 68 -26.11 4.67 -1.08
C GLN A 68 -25.64 6.12 -1.30
N ARG A 69 -25.10 6.77 -0.27
CA ARG A 69 -24.53 8.11 -0.39
C ARG A 69 -23.29 8.13 -1.28
N LEU A 70 -22.40 7.16 -1.08
CA LEU A 70 -21.21 6.96 -1.93
C LEU A 70 -21.59 6.70 -3.39
N GLN A 71 -22.56 5.81 -3.63
CA GLN A 71 -23.02 5.50 -4.98
C GLN A 71 -23.57 6.75 -5.70
N LYS A 72 -24.39 7.54 -5.02
CA LYS A 72 -24.92 8.79 -5.59
C LYS A 72 -23.82 9.82 -5.87
N ALA A 73 -22.79 9.88 -5.03
CA ALA A 73 -21.67 10.78 -5.24
C ALA A 73 -20.85 10.38 -6.48
N ILE A 74 -20.64 9.08 -6.67
CA ILE A 74 -19.95 8.54 -7.87
C ILE A 74 -20.77 8.82 -9.14
N GLU A 75 -22.09 8.59 -9.10
CA GLU A 75 -22.99 8.87 -10.23
C GLU A 75 -23.09 10.37 -10.56
N GLY A 76 -22.86 11.22 -9.56
CA GLY A 76 -22.85 12.68 -9.69
C GLY A 76 -21.49 13.30 -10.01
N ASP A 77 -20.48 12.49 -10.31
CA ASP A 77 -19.09 12.93 -10.55
C ASP A 77 -18.51 13.84 -9.45
N GLU A 78 -18.97 13.64 -8.20
CA GLU A 78 -18.39 14.35 -7.05
C GLU A 78 -16.95 13.89 -6.85
N THR A 79 -16.05 14.80 -6.48
CA THR A 79 -14.66 14.45 -6.14
C THR A 79 -14.51 14.04 -4.69
N HIS A 80 -15.31 14.63 -3.81
CA HIS A 80 -15.32 14.38 -2.39
C HIS A 80 -16.75 14.28 -1.88
N VAL A 81 -16.94 13.53 -0.81
CA VAL A 81 -18.27 13.32 -0.21
C VAL A 81 -18.19 13.25 1.30
N ASP A 82 -19.19 13.82 1.97
CA ASP A 82 -19.40 13.62 3.40
C ASP A 82 -20.29 12.41 3.62
N VAL A 83 -19.86 11.51 4.51
CA VAL A 83 -20.56 10.26 4.80
C VAL A 83 -20.76 10.13 6.30
N ARG A 84 -21.96 9.74 6.70
CA ARG A 84 -22.34 9.53 8.09
C ARG A 84 -22.65 8.05 8.32
N TYR A 85 -22.03 7.49 9.36
CA TYR A 85 -22.27 6.16 9.86
C TYR A 85 -22.94 6.21 11.22
N GLU A 86 -23.84 5.28 11.48
CA GLU A 86 -24.40 5.01 12.81
C GLU A 86 -23.99 3.59 13.18
N VAL A 87 -23.03 3.45 14.07
CA VAL A 87 -22.39 2.17 14.40
C VAL A 87 -22.37 1.94 15.89
N PRO A 88 -22.37 0.67 16.34
CA PRO A 88 -22.22 0.35 17.75
C PRO A 88 -20.83 0.73 18.26
N SER A 89 -20.72 1.04 19.56
CA SER A 89 -19.47 1.50 20.19
C SER A 89 -18.28 0.53 20.01
N HIS A 90 -18.55 -0.77 19.90
CA HIS A 90 -17.52 -1.77 19.67
C HIS A 90 -16.90 -1.73 18.24
N ALA A 91 -17.46 -0.91 17.32
CA ALA A 91 -16.87 -0.71 15.99
C ALA A 91 -15.47 -0.09 16.05
N ALA A 92 -15.15 0.67 17.08
CA ALA A 92 -13.79 1.20 17.28
C ALA A 92 -12.73 0.10 17.47
N VAL A 93 -13.08 -0.94 18.22
CA VAL A 93 -12.18 -2.11 18.41
C VAL A 93 -11.99 -2.86 17.10
N ALA A 94 -13.07 -3.04 16.35
CA ALA A 94 -13.00 -3.69 15.04
C ALA A 94 -12.16 -2.88 14.03
N ALA A 95 -12.25 -1.54 14.05
CA ALA A 95 -11.42 -0.67 13.23
C ALA A 95 -9.93 -0.79 13.58
N ALA A 96 -9.59 -0.84 14.87
CA ALA A 96 -8.22 -1.03 15.32
C ALA A 96 -7.65 -2.41 14.92
N GLU A 97 -8.45 -3.48 15.10
CA GLU A 97 -8.06 -4.84 14.70
C GLU A 97 -7.85 -4.95 13.19
N LEU A 98 -8.72 -4.33 12.40
CA LEU A 98 -8.58 -4.29 10.94
C LEU A 98 -7.32 -3.55 10.52
N GLY A 99 -7.04 -2.40 11.13
CA GLY A 99 -5.82 -1.64 10.87
C GLY A 99 -4.57 -2.47 11.12
N ALA A 100 -4.47 -3.10 12.29
CA ALA A 100 -3.34 -3.95 12.66
C ALA A 100 -3.17 -5.16 11.70
N ALA A 101 -4.27 -5.79 11.28
CA ALA A 101 -4.20 -6.90 10.34
C ALA A 101 -3.76 -6.47 8.93
N LEU A 102 -4.16 -5.29 8.48
CA LEU A 102 -3.72 -4.73 7.20
C LEU A 102 -2.25 -4.31 7.24
N ASP A 103 -1.77 -3.78 8.37
CA ASP A 103 -0.34 -3.47 8.55
C ASP A 103 0.52 -4.75 8.55
N GLU A 104 0.04 -5.84 9.20
CA GLU A 104 0.69 -7.15 9.13
C GLU A 104 0.79 -7.68 7.70
N VAL A 105 -0.25 -7.52 6.90
CA VAL A 105 -0.24 -7.93 5.49
C VAL A 105 0.70 -7.08 4.64
N ASP A 106 0.80 -5.78 4.92
CA ASP A 106 1.79 -4.93 4.27
C ASP A 106 3.23 -5.39 4.58
N ASP A 107 3.49 -5.98 5.75
CA ASP A 107 4.77 -6.60 6.06
C ASP A 107 5.02 -7.85 5.19
N TYR A 108 4.04 -8.72 5.00
CA TYR A 108 4.15 -9.85 4.07
C TYR A 108 4.40 -9.38 2.62
N CYS A 109 3.72 -8.32 2.17
CA CYS A 109 3.97 -7.74 0.85
C CYS A 109 5.41 -7.18 0.74
N ARG A 110 5.90 -6.49 1.78
CA ARG A 110 7.27 -5.96 1.83
C ARG A 110 8.33 -7.06 1.79
N ASN A 111 8.07 -8.16 2.47
CA ASN A 111 8.98 -9.31 2.50
C ASN A 111 8.91 -10.14 1.21
N GLY A 112 7.90 -9.90 0.37
CA GLY A 112 7.64 -10.62 -0.87
C GLY A 112 7.04 -12.00 -0.70
N ASP A 113 6.41 -12.22 0.43
CA ASP A 113 5.62 -13.43 0.68
C ASP A 113 4.28 -13.40 -0.06
N LEU A 114 3.88 -12.22 -0.53
CA LEU A 114 2.72 -11.98 -1.38
C LEU A 114 3.15 -11.32 -2.70
N LEU A 115 2.41 -11.60 -3.78
CA LEU A 115 2.62 -10.98 -5.10
C LEU A 115 2.04 -9.57 -5.18
N THR A 116 1.01 -9.30 -4.38
CA THR A 116 0.41 -7.96 -4.28
C THR A 116 1.43 -6.99 -3.70
N LEU A 117 1.53 -5.83 -4.32
CA LEU A 117 2.42 -4.76 -3.86
C LEU A 117 1.97 -4.23 -2.50
N VAL A 118 2.91 -3.64 -1.77
CA VAL A 118 2.62 -2.89 -0.53
C VAL A 118 1.58 -1.81 -0.81
N THR A 119 0.72 -1.55 0.15
CA THR A 119 -0.29 -0.50 0.04
C THR A 119 0.35 0.84 -0.35
N PRO A 120 -0.07 1.48 -1.45
CA PRO A 120 0.44 2.79 -1.85
C PRO A 120 0.27 3.82 -0.74
N ILE A 121 1.22 4.77 -0.61
CA ILE A 121 1.25 5.74 0.49
C ILE A 121 -0.07 6.51 0.64
N GLU A 122 -0.68 6.91 -0.46
CA GLU A 122 -1.97 7.60 -0.46
C GLU A 122 -3.08 6.71 0.11
N ALA A 123 -3.14 5.44 -0.29
CA ALA A 123 -4.13 4.49 0.22
C ALA A 123 -3.85 4.11 1.69
N LEU A 124 -2.58 4.06 2.09
CA LEU A 124 -2.17 3.86 3.47
C LEU A 124 -2.60 5.03 4.36
N SER A 125 -2.31 6.27 3.94
CA SER A 125 -2.74 7.48 4.65
C SER A 125 -4.26 7.57 4.74
N PHE A 126 -4.96 7.23 3.65
CA PHE A 126 -6.42 7.16 3.64
C PHE A 126 -6.95 6.11 4.62
N ARG A 127 -6.38 4.91 4.63
CA ARG A 127 -6.74 3.84 5.57
C ARG A 127 -6.56 4.29 7.02
N ARG A 128 -5.41 4.89 7.35
CA ARG A 128 -5.10 5.39 8.70
C ARG A 128 -6.06 6.48 9.14
N TRP A 129 -6.32 7.45 8.25
CA TRP A 129 -7.32 8.48 8.53
C TRP A 129 -8.70 7.89 8.74
N LEU A 130 -9.17 7.04 7.83
CA LEU A 130 -10.50 6.43 7.89
C LEU A 130 -10.72 5.67 9.20
N LEU A 131 -9.81 4.74 9.53
CA LEU A 131 -9.92 3.92 10.74
C LEU A 131 -9.69 4.78 12.00
N GLY A 132 -8.79 5.76 11.93
CA GLY A 132 -8.54 6.72 13.00
C GLY A 132 -9.77 7.54 13.34
N GLU A 133 -10.56 8.01 12.37
CA GLU A 133 -11.80 8.73 12.58
C GLU A 133 -12.84 7.86 13.31
N PHE A 134 -13.00 6.59 12.95
CA PHE A 134 -13.86 5.68 13.69
C PHE A 134 -13.43 5.53 15.15
N ILE A 135 -12.14 5.31 15.38
CA ILE A 135 -11.60 5.13 16.73
C ILE A 135 -11.75 6.40 17.55
N ALA A 136 -11.33 7.55 17.02
CA ALA A 136 -11.32 8.82 17.75
C ALA A 136 -12.73 9.31 18.08
N GLN A 137 -13.66 9.23 17.14
CA GLN A 137 -15.03 9.70 17.35
C GLN A 137 -15.79 8.77 18.30
N ILE A 138 -15.63 7.45 18.20
CA ILE A 138 -16.34 6.49 19.04
C ILE A 138 -15.78 6.47 20.47
N GLN A 139 -14.44 6.42 20.63
CA GLN A 139 -13.83 6.28 21.97
C GLN A 139 -13.71 7.59 22.72
N ASN A 140 -13.39 8.68 22.00
CA ASN A 140 -13.03 9.96 22.63
C ASN A 140 -14.07 11.06 22.39
N GLY A 141 -15.13 10.80 21.62
CA GLY A 141 -16.08 11.82 21.21
C GLY A 141 -15.41 12.96 20.42
N ALA A 142 -14.33 12.65 19.70
CA ALA A 142 -13.58 13.63 18.95
C ALA A 142 -14.43 14.27 17.85
N ARG A 143 -14.12 15.53 17.49
CA ARG A 143 -14.75 16.15 16.33
C ARG A 143 -14.20 15.54 15.05
N PRO A 144 -15.05 15.34 14.03
CA PRO A 144 -14.60 14.78 12.76
C PRO A 144 -13.53 15.67 12.10
N THR A 145 -12.45 15.06 11.63
CA THR A 145 -11.36 15.72 10.91
C THR A 145 -11.54 15.49 9.40
N PRO A 146 -11.72 16.53 8.58
CA PRO A 146 -11.84 16.37 7.14
C PRO A 146 -10.59 15.72 6.54
N TRP A 147 -10.78 14.89 5.52
CA TRP A 147 -9.64 14.49 4.69
C TRP A 147 -8.96 15.70 4.08
N SER A 148 -7.64 15.70 4.06
CA SER A 148 -6.82 16.65 3.31
C SER A 148 -5.64 15.94 2.69
N ASP A 149 -5.23 16.38 1.50
CA ASP A 149 -4.08 15.81 0.79
C ASP A 149 -2.76 16.01 1.56
N GLN A 150 -2.72 16.91 2.54
CA GLN A 150 -1.60 17.08 3.47
C GLN A 150 -1.43 15.90 4.44
N LEU A 151 -2.47 15.06 4.62
CA LEU A 151 -2.34 13.80 5.37
C LEU A 151 -1.52 12.75 4.60
N VAL A 152 -1.42 12.90 3.28
CA VAL A 152 -0.54 12.09 2.44
C VAL A 152 0.88 12.61 2.67
N GLY A 153 1.64 11.97 3.55
CA GLY A 153 3.00 12.38 3.90
C GLY A 153 3.17 12.92 5.33
N ALA A 154 2.11 13.10 6.10
CA ALA A 154 2.21 13.58 7.48
C ALA A 154 3.02 12.63 8.41
N ASP A 155 3.20 11.39 8.02
CA ASP A 155 4.05 10.43 8.72
C ASP A 155 5.54 10.54 8.29
N GLU A 156 5.86 11.29 7.23
CA GLU A 156 7.25 11.55 6.79
C GLU A 156 7.87 12.78 7.49
N ASP A 157 7.06 13.70 8.01
CA ASP A 157 7.54 14.96 8.59
C ASP A 157 8.16 14.84 9.99
N ALA A 158 8.18 13.66 10.59
CA ALA A 158 8.95 13.44 11.82
C ALA A 158 10.46 13.32 11.60
N ALA A 159 10.94 13.36 10.37
CA ALA A 159 12.35 13.16 10.00
C ALA A 159 12.91 14.16 8.98
N THR A 160 12.31 15.33 8.75
CA THR A 160 12.90 16.29 7.79
C THR A 160 13.65 17.42 8.48
N THR A 161 14.84 17.10 8.94
CA THR A 161 15.96 18.05 8.90
C THR A 161 16.56 17.92 7.50
N ALA A 162 16.65 19.01 6.76
CA ALA A 162 17.23 19.04 5.41
C ALA A 162 18.63 18.44 5.40
N THR A 163 18.74 17.18 4.98
CA THR A 163 20.01 16.48 4.79
C THR A 163 20.25 16.39 3.27
N ALA A 164 21.51 16.55 2.85
CA ALA A 164 21.96 16.38 1.47
C ALA A 164 21.39 15.08 0.87
N PRO A 165 21.16 15.01 -0.48
CA PRO A 165 20.54 13.87 -1.10
C PRO A 165 21.25 12.58 -0.72
N ASN A 166 20.54 11.71 -0.01
CA ASN A 166 21.10 10.43 0.43
C ASN A 166 21.08 9.49 -0.78
N THR A 167 22.26 9.17 -1.31
CA THR A 167 22.44 8.32 -2.48
C THR A 167 22.81 6.90 -2.07
N GLY A 168 22.13 5.91 -2.63
CA GLY A 168 22.48 4.49 -2.48
C GLY A 168 22.83 3.85 -3.80
N THR A 169 23.61 2.79 -3.76
CA THR A 169 23.93 1.97 -4.93
C THR A 169 23.75 0.50 -4.59
N ILE A 170 23.05 -0.23 -5.46
CA ILE A 170 22.96 -1.69 -5.42
C ILE A 170 23.60 -2.23 -6.70
N THR A 171 24.46 -3.23 -6.56
CA THR A 171 25.02 -3.96 -7.68
C THR A 171 24.32 -5.31 -7.81
N ILE A 172 23.71 -5.55 -8.96
CA ILE A 172 23.10 -6.85 -9.28
C ILE A 172 24.17 -7.75 -9.89
N VAL A 173 24.38 -8.89 -9.26
CA VAL A 173 25.36 -9.90 -9.70
C VAL A 173 24.60 -11.14 -10.17
N ASP A 174 25.05 -11.71 -11.29
CA ASP A 174 24.50 -12.91 -11.95
C ASP A 174 23.08 -12.70 -12.53
N GLU A 175 22.10 -13.48 -12.10
CA GLU A 175 20.74 -13.46 -12.62
C GLU A 175 19.79 -12.73 -11.67
N LEU A 176 18.91 -11.90 -12.22
CA LEU A 176 17.81 -11.25 -11.50
C LEU A 176 16.48 -11.93 -11.86
N ASP A 177 16.38 -13.19 -11.51
CA ASP A 177 15.21 -14.05 -11.56
C ASP A 177 14.54 -14.16 -10.17
N LEU A 178 13.67 -15.13 -9.98
CA LEU A 178 13.00 -15.37 -8.70
C LEU A 178 13.99 -15.53 -7.54
N GLU A 179 15.06 -16.29 -7.74
CA GLU A 179 16.08 -16.55 -6.70
C GLU A 179 16.98 -15.33 -6.49
N GLY A 180 17.42 -14.69 -7.58
CA GLY A 180 18.21 -13.47 -7.54
C GLY A 180 17.44 -12.31 -6.89
N ALA A 181 16.17 -12.15 -7.22
CA ALA A 181 15.31 -11.16 -6.61
C ALA A 181 15.13 -11.40 -5.09
N ALA A 182 14.98 -12.65 -4.66
CA ALA A 182 14.91 -13.00 -3.24
C ALA A 182 16.19 -12.63 -2.49
N ARG A 183 17.36 -12.85 -3.11
CA ARG A 183 18.68 -12.51 -2.51
C ARG A 183 18.84 -11.00 -2.28
N VAL A 184 18.49 -10.17 -3.26
CA VAL A 184 18.74 -8.72 -3.22
C VAL A 184 17.63 -7.92 -2.56
N ARG A 185 16.46 -8.52 -2.34
CA ARG A 185 15.28 -7.85 -1.79
C ARG A 185 15.55 -7.22 -0.42
N GLY A 186 16.30 -7.89 0.44
CA GLY A 186 16.70 -7.38 1.74
C GLY A 186 17.57 -6.11 1.63
N ASP A 187 18.47 -6.07 0.65
CA ASP A 187 19.33 -4.91 0.40
C ASP A 187 18.52 -3.71 -0.11
N PHE A 188 17.55 -3.95 -1.01
CA PHE A 188 16.61 -2.92 -1.46
C PHE A 188 15.78 -2.37 -0.31
N ALA A 189 15.22 -3.24 0.53
CA ALA A 189 14.44 -2.82 1.70
C ALA A 189 15.29 -1.99 2.67
N SER A 190 16.48 -2.44 3.00
CA SER A 190 17.40 -1.73 3.91
C SER A 190 17.78 -0.34 3.41
N LEU A 191 18.00 -0.18 2.09
CA LEU A 191 18.31 1.12 1.52
C LEU A 191 17.10 2.06 1.52
N LEU A 192 15.92 1.55 1.20
CA LEU A 192 14.68 2.33 1.27
C LEU A 192 14.39 2.79 2.71
N ASP A 193 14.56 1.90 3.69
CA ASP A 193 14.36 2.21 5.11
C ASP A 193 15.42 3.17 5.68
N SER A 194 16.60 3.24 5.06
CA SER A 194 17.65 4.23 5.43
C SER A 194 17.39 5.64 4.88
N GLY A 195 16.28 5.87 4.20
CA GLY A 195 15.90 7.17 3.66
C GLY A 195 16.69 7.58 2.41
N VAL A 196 17.15 6.61 1.61
CA VAL A 196 17.80 6.90 0.32
C VAL A 196 16.80 7.59 -0.61
N SER A 197 17.19 8.75 -1.13
CA SER A 197 16.38 9.53 -2.08
C SER A 197 16.81 9.31 -3.55
N HIS A 198 18.04 8.86 -3.80
CA HIS A 198 18.53 8.53 -5.13
C HIS A 198 19.20 7.17 -5.12
N LEU A 199 18.60 6.19 -5.80
CA LEU A 199 19.10 4.83 -5.88
C LEU A 199 19.64 4.54 -7.28
N THR A 200 20.90 4.16 -7.35
CA THR A 200 21.54 3.64 -8.56
C THR A 200 21.57 2.11 -8.49
N ILE A 201 21.03 1.46 -9.51
CA ILE A 201 21.07 0.00 -9.67
C ILE A 201 22.08 -0.31 -10.77
N ASP A 202 23.24 -0.81 -10.37
CA ASP A 202 24.31 -1.20 -11.30
C ASP A 202 24.09 -2.63 -11.77
N MET A 203 23.87 -2.80 -13.07
CA MET A 203 23.62 -4.09 -13.71
C MET A 203 24.78 -4.57 -14.58
N ALA A 204 26.01 -4.06 -14.36
CA ALA A 204 27.18 -4.47 -15.14
C ALA A 204 27.43 -5.96 -15.14
N SER A 205 27.20 -6.60 -13.99
CA SER A 205 27.35 -8.04 -13.77
C SER A 205 26.07 -8.85 -13.88
N CYS A 206 24.94 -8.21 -14.23
CA CYS A 206 23.67 -8.91 -14.41
C CYS A 206 23.61 -9.57 -15.79
N THR A 207 23.53 -10.88 -15.80
CA THR A 207 23.57 -11.69 -17.04
C THR A 207 22.18 -11.99 -17.59
N PHE A 208 21.15 -12.02 -16.72
CA PHE A 208 19.78 -12.35 -17.07
C PHE A 208 18.79 -11.59 -16.17
N ILE A 209 17.61 -11.27 -16.71
CA ILE A 209 16.48 -10.72 -15.97
C ILE A 209 15.17 -11.28 -16.52
N ASP A 210 14.29 -11.72 -15.62
CA ASP A 210 12.94 -12.18 -15.92
C ASP A 210 11.87 -11.19 -15.45
N SER A 211 10.60 -11.61 -15.51
CA SER A 211 9.47 -10.80 -15.08
C SER A 211 9.47 -10.47 -13.58
N VAL A 212 10.04 -11.35 -12.74
CA VAL A 212 10.15 -11.14 -11.30
C VAL A 212 11.19 -10.07 -11.00
N GLY A 213 12.34 -10.14 -11.66
CA GLY A 213 13.38 -9.11 -11.58
C GLY A 213 12.87 -7.75 -12.06
N ILE A 214 12.17 -7.71 -13.19
CA ILE A 214 11.52 -6.49 -13.71
C ILE A 214 10.55 -5.91 -12.70
N SER A 215 9.69 -6.74 -12.11
CA SER A 215 8.72 -6.32 -11.10
C SER A 215 9.42 -5.72 -9.87
N LEU A 216 10.53 -6.31 -9.41
CA LEU A 216 11.31 -5.77 -8.30
C LEU A 216 11.85 -4.36 -8.61
N LEU A 217 12.41 -4.14 -9.81
CA LEU A 217 12.92 -2.83 -10.23
C LEU A 217 11.81 -1.77 -10.29
N LEU A 218 10.64 -2.12 -10.86
CA LEU A 218 9.50 -1.21 -10.96
C LEU A 218 8.92 -0.87 -9.59
N THR A 219 8.76 -1.86 -8.73
CA THR A 219 8.27 -1.66 -7.36
C THR A 219 9.22 -0.76 -6.57
N THR A 220 10.53 -0.96 -6.69
CA THR A 220 11.53 -0.11 -6.03
C THR A 220 11.44 1.32 -6.53
N ARG A 221 11.29 1.51 -7.85
CA ARG A 221 11.12 2.84 -8.44
C ARG A 221 9.85 3.52 -7.93
N GLU A 222 8.73 2.82 -7.90
CA GLU A 222 7.46 3.37 -7.41
C GLU A 222 7.55 3.79 -5.95
N ARG A 223 8.15 2.95 -5.09
CA ARG A 223 8.37 3.29 -3.67
C ARG A 223 9.23 4.53 -3.50
N LEU A 224 10.36 4.62 -4.23
CA LEU A 224 11.20 5.81 -4.17
C LEU A 224 10.51 7.05 -4.73
N ALA A 225 9.77 6.94 -5.83
CA ALA A 225 9.04 8.05 -6.43
C ALA A 225 7.94 8.58 -5.49
N GLN A 226 7.27 7.71 -4.73
CA GLN A 226 6.31 8.11 -3.69
C GLN A 226 6.96 8.92 -2.57
N ALA A 227 8.24 8.64 -2.27
CA ALA A 227 9.05 9.40 -1.31
C ALA A 227 9.79 10.60 -1.96
N GLY A 228 9.42 10.99 -3.19
CA GLY A 228 10.07 12.08 -3.91
C GLY A 228 11.48 11.75 -4.42
N GLY A 229 11.87 10.48 -4.38
CA GLY A 229 13.17 10.00 -4.80
C GLY A 229 13.19 9.47 -6.24
N THR A 230 14.35 9.01 -6.69
CA THR A 230 14.57 8.51 -8.06
C THR A 230 15.37 7.22 -8.07
N VAL A 231 15.03 6.33 -9.02
CA VAL A 231 15.81 5.12 -9.32
C VAL A 231 16.39 5.24 -10.72
N VAL A 232 17.67 4.92 -10.85
CA VAL A 232 18.34 4.87 -12.15
C VAL A 232 19.04 3.52 -12.30
N VAL A 233 18.76 2.82 -13.39
CA VAL A 233 19.48 1.62 -13.80
C VAL A 233 20.65 2.01 -14.68
N THR A 234 21.85 1.51 -14.34
CA THR A 234 23.08 1.77 -15.06
C THR A 234 23.75 0.48 -15.52
N ASN A 235 24.58 0.58 -16.52
CA ASN A 235 25.46 -0.48 -17.02
C ASN A 235 24.74 -1.79 -17.45
N ALA A 236 23.42 -1.75 -17.71
CA ALA A 236 22.75 -2.92 -18.26
C ALA A 236 23.33 -3.26 -19.63
N ASN A 237 23.71 -4.51 -19.83
CA ASN A 237 24.37 -4.98 -21.02
C ASN A 237 23.74 -6.26 -21.57
N GLY A 238 24.16 -6.67 -22.78
CA GLY A 238 23.83 -7.97 -23.39
C GLY A 238 22.33 -8.31 -23.41
N ALA A 239 21.97 -9.44 -22.83
CA ALA A 239 20.61 -9.96 -22.80
C ALA A 239 19.73 -9.12 -21.88
N THR A 240 20.23 -8.72 -20.72
CA THR A 240 19.51 -7.92 -19.73
C THR A 240 19.03 -6.59 -20.33
N ARG A 241 19.92 -5.88 -21.03
CA ARG A 241 19.57 -4.62 -21.70
C ARG A 241 18.49 -4.85 -22.76
N ARG A 242 18.63 -5.88 -23.59
CA ARG A 242 17.63 -6.20 -24.63
C ARG A 242 16.26 -6.50 -24.03
N THR A 243 16.21 -7.24 -22.92
CA THR A 243 14.95 -7.52 -22.23
C THR A 243 14.30 -6.24 -21.72
N LEU A 244 15.05 -5.34 -21.08
CA LEU A 244 14.56 -4.06 -20.59
C LEU A 244 14.12 -3.11 -21.73
N GLU A 245 14.82 -3.11 -22.86
CA GLU A 245 14.44 -2.32 -24.05
C GLU A 245 13.17 -2.89 -24.71
N THR A 246 13.08 -4.21 -24.89
CA THR A 246 11.93 -4.86 -25.52
C THR A 246 10.66 -4.67 -24.70
N THR A 247 10.77 -4.65 -23.39
CA THR A 247 9.63 -4.41 -22.48
C THR A 247 9.32 -2.93 -22.29
N GLY A 248 10.10 -2.01 -22.89
CA GLY A 248 9.93 -0.56 -22.75
C GLY A 248 10.34 0.01 -21.39
N ILE A 249 10.90 -0.82 -20.52
CA ILE A 249 11.23 -0.46 -19.13
C ILE A 249 12.56 0.26 -19.04
N TYR A 250 13.47 0.02 -19.99
CA TYR A 250 14.79 0.66 -20.01
C TYR A 250 14.68 2.18 -20.01
N ASP A 251 13.82 2.75 -20.84
CA ASP A 251 13.61 4.20 -20.92
C ASP A 251 13.02 4.79 -19.63
N ILE A 252 12.24 3.99 -18.91
CA ILE A 252 11.61 4.38 -17.65
C ILE A 252 12.64 4.40 -16.52
N LEU A 253 13.59 3.47 -16.52
CA LEU A 253 14.57 3.27 -15.45
C LEU A 253 15.93 3.93 -15.72
N SER A 254 16.24 4.33 -16.97
CA SER A 254 17.51 4.95 -17.33
C SER A 254 17.51 6.47 -17.28
N LYS A 255 16.34 7.10 -17.12
CA LYS A 255 16.20 8.57 -17.06
C LYS A 255 15.91 9.01 -15.64
N SER A 256 16.78 9.87 -15.11
CA SER A 256 16.48 10.66 -13.91
C SER A 256 15.47 11.75 -14.31
N THR A 257 14.26 11.68 -13.82
CA THR A 257 13.25 12.74 -14.07
C THR A 257 13.38 13.79 -13.00
#